data_661b1459edc294eb411e5bb5316408b3
#
_entry.id   661b1459edc294eb411e5bb5316408b3
#
_cell.length_a   1.000
_cell.length_b   1.000
_cell.length_c   1.000
_cell.angle_alpha   90.00
_cell.angle_beta   90.00
_cell.angle_gamma   90.00
#
_symmetry.space_group_name_H-M   'P 1'
#
loop_
_entity.id
_entity.type
_entity.pdbx_description
1 polymer ?
#
loop_
_entity_poly.entity_id
_entity_poly.type
_entity_poly.pdbx_seq_one_letter_code
_entity_poly.pdbx_strand_id
1 'polypeptide(L)'
;MTYQSYLCFINKSTIMKKLNLFLFINLSIFSFAQEISKERVVNIISTLASDEMKGRKFGTPENDKSAEYIASEFKKNNLGYCVGDSYLIPFEHKGQKGFNVCGIKKGKSEKSLAFSAHFDHIGTNNKAGDNIYNGADDDASGVSTVIGLADYFKDKKTDYSMVFMAFNAEEIGLIGSKALADNEKLNPVFNNISALFNFEMLATESQFGKNAVFMTGDEFSDFDELINANAVNGLKVHSDPYQGQQLFYRSDNVNFVKKKIIAHSISTVDMNKATHYHAVNDDINIVDAENLTNIINNFAKTIEKLNTKNFTPKYNDKVNFDF
;
A
#
# COMPACT_ATOMS: atom_id res chain seq x y z
N MET A 1 -67.77 67.07 -45.60
CA MET A 1 -67.30 67.97 -44.60
C MET A 1 -66.96 67.13 -43.39
N THR A 2 -65.85 67.34 -42.84
CA THR A 2 -65.19 66.72 -41.63
C THR A 2 -64.77 65.29 -41.75
N TYR A 3 -63.52 65.21 -41.98
CA TYR A 3 -62.66 64.03 -41.77
C TYR A 3 -62.55 63.63 -40.28
N GLN A 4 -62.71 62.34 -39.95
CA GLN A 4 -62.31 61.85 -38.72
C GLN A 4 -61.44 60.59 -38.91
N SER A 5 -60.15 60.79 -38.76
CA SER A 5 -59.12 59.81 -38.86
C SER A 5 -59.14 58.90 -37.65
N TYR A 6 -59.37 57.62 -37.88
CA TYR A 6 -59.19 56.63 -36.80
C TYR A 6 -57.72 56.15 -36.79
N LEU A 7 -56.98 56.53 -35.74
CA LEU A 7 -55.69 56.03 -35.42
C LEU A 7 -55.83 54.62 -34.79
N CYS A 8 -55.45 53.65 -35.60
CA CYS A 8 -55.34 52.25 -35.09
C CYS A 8 -54.09 52.12 -34.21
N PHE A 9 -54.25 52.02 -32.91
CA PHE A 9 -53.19 51.72 -32.01
C PHE A 9 -52.80 50.25 -32.12
N ILE A 10 -51.69 49.98 -32.81
CA ILE A 10 -51.07 48.67 -32.83
C ILE A 10 -50.29 48.52 -31.50
N ASN A 11 -50.87 47.74 -30.61
CA ASN A 11 -50.24 47.40 -29.35
C ASN A 11 -49.12 46.39 -29.59
N LYS A 12 -47.89 46.87 -29.71
CA LYS A 12 -46.72 46.02 -29.80
C LYS A 12 -46.45 45.44 -28.41
N SER A 13 -47.06 44.29 -28.09
CA SER A 13 -46.63 43.51 -26.95
C SER A 13 -45.23 42.97 -27.26
N THR A 14 -44.25 43.61 -26.66
CA THR A 14 -42.87 43.16 -26.66
C THR A 14 -42.80 41.87 -25.86
N ILE A 15 -42.81 40.73 -26.56
CA ILE A 15 -42.50 39.44 -25.97
C ILE A 15 -41.02 39.50 -25.63
N MET A 16 -40.68 39.89 -24.42
CA MET A 16 -39.37 39.67 -23.86
C MET A 16 -39.21 38.17 -23.63
N LYS A 17 -38.65 37.49 -24.64
CA LYS A 17 -38.13 36.16 -24.47
C LYS A 17 -37.03 36.26 -23.40
N LYS A 18 -37.37 35.90 -22.17
CA LYS A 18 -36.35 35.62 -21.13
C LYS A 18 -35.52 34.45 -21.65
N LEU A 19 -34.41 34.78 -22.28
CA LEU A 19 -33.37 33.82 -22.61
C LEU A 19 -32.71 33.44 -21.27
N ASN A 20 -33.23 32.40 -20.62
CA ASN A 20 -32.58 31.79 -19.53
C ASN A 20 -31.29 31.13 -20.09
N LEU A 21 -30.23 31.91 -20.07
CA LEU A 21 -28.87 31.40 -20.27
C LEU A 21 -28.54 30.56 -19.06
N PHE A 22 -28.88 29.26 -19.10
CA PHE A 22 -28.32 28.27 -18.20
C PHE A 22 -26.82 28.20 -18.50
N LEU A 23 -26.08 29.01 -17.78
CA LEU A 23 -24.64 28.85 -17.70
C LEU A 23 -24.39 27.52 -17.01
N PHE A 24 -24.29 26.45 -17.79
CA PHE A 24 -23.67 25.19 -17.30
C PHE A 24 -22.22 25.52 -16.99
N ILE A 25 -21.96 25.97 -15.77
CA ILE A 25 -20.63 25.92 -15.20
C ILE A 25 -20.32 24.41 -15.10
N ASN A 26 -19.66 23.90 -16.15
CA ASN A 26 -18.93 22.66 -16.02
C ASN A 26 -17.86 22.92 -14.97
N LEU A 27 -18.22 22.73 -13.70
CA LEU A 27 -17.27 22.52 -12.63
C LEU A 27 -16.65 21.16 -12.97
N SER A 28 -15.62 21.18 -13.82
CA SER A 28 -14.70 20.07 -13.90
C SER A 28 -14.12 19.96 -12.49
N ILE A 29 -14.75 19.11 -11.67
CA ILE A 29 -14.16 18.65 -10.43
C ILE A 29 -12.92 17.91 -10.90
N PHE A 30 -11.80 18.63 -11.04
CA PHE A 30 -10.51 18.01 -11.03
C PHE A 30 -10.45 17.34 -9.67
N SER A 31 -10.81 16.07 -9.62
CA SER A 31 -10.47 15.21 -8.50
C SER A 31 -8.94 15.14 -8.50
N PHE A 32 -8.30 16.12 -7.89
CA PHE A 32 -6.93 15.96 -7.51
C PHE A 32 -6.91 14.71 -6.65
N ALA A 33 -6.18 13.71 -7.08
CA ALA A 33 -5.93 12.56 -6.22
C ALA A 33 -5.42 13.12 -4.90
N GLN A 34 -6.17 12.90 -3.85
CA GLN A 34 -5.82 13.41 -2.55
C GLN A 34 -4.55 12.67 -2.12
N GLU A 35 -3.45 13.40 -2.05
CA GLU A 35 -2.22 12.87 -1.47
C GLU A 35 -2.49 12.48 -0.02
N ILE A 36 -1.78 11.45 0.42
CA ILE A 36 -1.87 11.02 1.81
C ILE A 36 -1.16 12.06 2.67
N SER A 37 -1.81 12.46 3.76
CA SER A 37 -1.19 13.43 4.67
C SER A 37 -0.24 12.76 5.65
N LYS A 38 0.73 13.53 6.14
CA LYS A 38 1.67 13.08 7.18
C LYS A 38 0.93 12.63 8.44
N GLU A 39 -0.12 13.37 8.83
CA GLU A 39 -0.95 13.03 9.99
C GLU A 39 -1.62 11.66 9.82
N ARG A 40 -2.02 11.32 8.60
CA ARG A 40 -2.61 10.01 8.30
C ARG A 40 -1.59 8.89 8.48
N VAL A 41 -0.38 9.05 7.96
CA VAL A 41 0.73 8.10 8.10
C VAL A 41 1.08 7.91 9.58
N VAL A 42 1.30 9.01 10.30
CA VAL A 42 1.60 8.99 11.75
C VAL A 42 0.50 8.30 12.53
N ASN A 43 -0.77 8.55 12.22
CA ASN A 43 -1.89 7.94 12.93
C ASN A 43 -1.93 6.41 12.74
N ILE A 44 -1.64 5.91 11.54
CA ILE A 44 -1.60 4.46 11.28
C ILE A 44 -0.46 3.83 12.09
N ILE A 45 0.76 4.38 11.99
CA ILE A 45 1.93 3.84 12.70
C ILE A 45 1.71 3.93 14.21
N SER A 46 1.29 5.08 14.74
CA SER A 46 1.05 5.25 16.18
C SER A 46 -0.04 4.32 16.72
N THR A 47 -1.00 3.92 15.88
CA THR A 47 -2.00 2.93 16.28
C THR A 47 -1.38 1.54 16.39
N LEU A 48 -0.66 1.10 15.36
CA LEU A 48 -0.07 -0.24 15.32
C LEU A 48 1.11 -0.39 16.29
N ALA A 49 1.95 0.65 16.41
CA ALA A 49 3.11 0.68 17.29
C ALA A 49 2.81 1.24 18.68
N SER A 50 1.53 1.29 19.11
CA SER A 50 1.19 1.73 20.45
C SER A 50 1.50 0.66 21.49
N ASP A 51 1.72 1.09 22.74
CA ASP A 51 1.88 0.18 23.88
C ASP A 51 0.65 -0.73 24.11
N GLU A 52 -0.53 -0.26 23.69
CA GLU A 52 -1.76 -1.05 23.75
C GLU A 52 -1.73 -2.30 22.85
N MET A 53 -0.93 -2.26 21.79
CA MET A 53 -0.73 -3.38 20.86
C MET A 53 0.35 -4.36 21.34
N LYS A 54 1.09 -4.04 22.41
CA LYS A 54 2.10 -4.90 23.07
C LYS A 54 3.02 -5.62 22.07
N GLY A 55 3.45 -4.91 21.03
CA GLY A 55 4.33 -5.45 19.99
C GLY A 55 3.69 -6.54 19.12
N ARG A 56 2.37 -6.64 19.05
CA ARG A 56 1.61 -7.40 18.02
C ARG A 56 2.08 -8.83 17.77
N LYS A 57 2.61 -9.50 18.80
CA LYS A 57 3.19 -10.85 18.63
C LYS A 57 2.15 -11.86 18.17
N PHE A 58 2.49 -12.66 17.15
CA PHE A 58 1.62 -13.72 16.65
C PHE A 58 1.03 -14.59 17.78
N GLY A 59 -0.27 -14.87 17.68
CA GLY A 59 -1.00 -15.69 18.65
C GLY A 59 -1.41 -14.96 19.93
N THR A 60 -1.31 -13.63 19.98
CA THR A 60 -1.81 -12.80 21.09
C THR A 60 -3.09 -12.05 20.70
N PRO A 61 -3.94 -11.67 21.67
CA PRO A 61 -5.12 -10.85 21.38
C PRO A 61 -4.80 -9.51 20.71
N GLU A 62 -3.65 -8.94 21.02
CA GLU A 62 -3.19 -7.67 20.43
C GLU A 62 -2.80 -7.83 18.96
N ASN A 63 -2.30 -9.01 18.57
CA ASN A 63 -2.07 -9.34 17.18
C ASN A 63 -3.39 -9.45 16.40
N ASP A 64 -4.41 -10.12 16.97
CA ASP A 64 -5.74 -10.19 16.37
C ASP A 64 -6.37 -8.79 16.25
N LYS A 65 -6.23 -7.94 17.28
CA LYS A 65 -6.69 -6.53 17.26
C LYS A 65 -6.02 -5.73 16.14
N SER A 66 -4.73 -5.99 15.87
CA SER A 66 -4.01 -5.35 14.76
C SER A 66 -4.56 -5.80 13.39
N ALA A 67 -4.85 -7.07 13.21
CA ALA A 67 -5.49 -7.59 12.01
C ALA A 67 -6.88 -6.97 11.79
N GLU A 68 -7.70 -6.85 12.86
CA GLU A 68 -9.01 -6.20 12.82
C GLU A 68 -8.91 -4.72 12.47
N TYR A 69 -7.91 -4.01 13.00
CA TYR A 69 -7.65 -2.62 12.66
C TYR A 69 -7.38 -2.47 11.16
N ILE A 70 -6.45 -3.26 10.59
CA ILE A 70 -6.13 -3.22 9.17
C ILE A 70 -7.34 -3.58 8.31
N ALA A 71 -8.10 -4.61 8.70
CA ALA A 71 -9.36 -4.97 8.01
C ALA A 71 -10.36 -3.81 8.01
N SER A 72 -10.44 -3.05 9.12
CA SER A 72 -11.30 -1.86 9.20
C SER A 72 -10.86 -0.75 8.25
N GLU A 73 -9.54 -0.56 8.08
CA GLU A 73 -8.97 0.40 7.13
C GLU A 73 -9.25 -0.02 5.67
N PHE A 74 -9.13 -1.30 5.35
CA PHE A 74 -9.50 -1.82 4.03
C PHE A 74 -10.99 -1.62 3.73
N LYS A 75 -11.85 -1.80 4.73
CA LYS A 75 -13.29 -1.52 4.62
C LYS A 75 -13.56 -0.04 4.37
N LYS A 76 -12.89 0.88 5.06
CA LYS A 76 -13.00 2.34 4.85
C LYS A 76 -12.58 2.74 3.43
N ASN A 77 -11.69 1.96 2.83
CA ASN A 77 -11.23 2.13 1.45
C ASN A 77 -12.10 1.43 0.42
N ASN A 78 -13.26 0.88 0.82
CA ASN A 78 -14.21 0.18 -0.05
C ASN A 78 -13.55 -0.96 -0.86
N LEU A 79 -12.52 -1.61 -0.31
CA LEU A 79 -11.94 -2.79 -0.94
C LEU A 79 -12.93 -3.95 -0.92
N GLY A 80 -12.92 -4.76 -1.96
CA GLY A 80 -13.59 -6.06 -1.96
C GLY A 80 -12.77 -7.11 -1.20
N TYR A 81 -13.37 -8.24 -0.90
CA TYR A 81 -12.68 -9.38 -0.30
C TYR A 81 -11.87 -10.14 -1.36
N CYS A 82 -10.68 -10.61 -1.00
CA CYS A 82 -9.89 -11.47 -1.87
C CYS A 82 -10.53 -12.85 -2.05
N VAL A 83 -11.16 -13.36 -1.00
CA VAL A 83 -11.88 -14.63 -0.98
C VAL A 83 -12.97 -14.58 0.10
N GLY A 84 -14.10 -15.26 -0.15
CA GLY A 84 -15.21 -15.32 0.81
C GLY A 84 -15.85 -13.95 1.06
N ASP A 85 -16.15 -13.67 2.32
CA ASP A 85 -16.89 -12.50 2.81
C ASP A 85 -16.17 -11.74 3.95
N SER A 86 -14.86 -11.96 4.09
CA SER A 86 -14.01 -11.34 5.11
C SER A 86 -12.68 -10.90 4.53
N TYR A 87 -12.11 -9.80 5.07
CA TYR A 87 -10.71 -9.43 4.84
C TYR A 87 -9.75 -10.33 5.61
N LEU A 88 -10.20 -10.91 6.74
CA LEU A 88 -9.39 -11.77 7.59
C LEU A 88 -9.34 -13.18 6.99
N ILE A 89 -8.15 -13.62 6.63
CA ILE A 89 -7.87 -14.95 6.06
C ILE A 89 -7.20 -15.79 7.14
N PRO A 90 -7.93 -16.75 7.75
CA PRO A 90 -7.40 -17.52 8.86
C PRO A 90 -6.32 -18.50 8.41
N PHE A 91 -5.34 -18.72 9.27
CA PHE A 91 -4.37 -19.80 9.18
C PHE A 91 -4.01 -20.31 10.57
N GLU A 92 -3.30 -21.41 10.64
CA GLU A 92 -2.85 -22.02 11.90
C GLU A 92 -1.37 -22.40 11.82
N HIS A 93 -0.62 -22.12 12.88
CA HIS A 93 0.75 -22.56 13.05
C HIS A 93 0.96 -23.09 14.46
N LYS A 94 1.43 -24.36 14.57
CA LYS A 94 1.71 -25.04 15.86
C LYS A 94 0.55 -24.95 16.87
N GLY A 95 -0.68 -25.07 16.40
CA GLY A 95 -1.89 -25.02 17.24
C GLY A 95 -2.35 -23.61 17.61
N GLN A 96 -1.64 -22.57 17.18
CA GLN A 96 -2.07 -21.17 17.33
C GLN A 96 -2.73 -20.68 16.05
N LYS A 97 -3.88 -20.03 16.20
CA LYS A 97 -4.60 -19.42 15.09
C LYS A 97 -4.18 -17.96 14.91
N GLY A 98 -4.21 -17.49 13.69
CA GLY A 98 -4.01 -16.10 13.35
C GLY A 98 -4.65 -15.78 12.01
N PHE A 99 -4.56 -14.53 11.60
CA PHE A 99 -5.16 -14.04 10.36
C PHE A 99 -4.11 -13.27 9.56
N ASN A 100 -4.09 -13.47 8.24
CA ASN A 100 -3.60 -12.46 7.32
C ASN A 100 -4.78 -11.56 6.93
N VAL A 101 -4.49 -10.39 6.38
CA VAL A 101 -5.53 -9.48 5.89
C VAL A 101 -5.36 -9.31 4.39
N CYS A 102 -6.45 -9.44 3.62
CA CYS A 102 -6.41 -9.29 2.17
C CYS A 102 -7.63 -8.55 1.65
N GLY A 103 -7.38 -7.51 0.86
CA GLY A 103 -8.40 -6.71 0.19
C GLY A 103 -8.05 -6.48 -1.27
N ILE A 104 -9.06 -6.35 -2.13
CA ILE A 104 -8.87 -6.13 -3.56
C ILE A 104 -9.70 -4.96 -4.06
N LYS A 105 -9.06 -4.08 -4.84
CA LYS A 105 -9.73 -3.10 -5.68
C LYS A 105 -9.75 -3.61 -7.11
N LYS A 106 -10.93 -3.83 -7.68
CA LYS A 106 -11.08 -4.28 -9.07
C LYS A 106 -10.72 -3.16 -10.04
N GLY A 107 -9.87 -3.47 -11.00
CA GLY A 107 -9.55 -2.68 -12.17
C GLY A 107 -10.36 -3.10 -13.38
N LYS A 108 -9.97 -2.61 -14.58
CA LYS A 108 -10.60 -2.99 -15.85
C LYS A 108 -10.18 -4.37 -16.34
N SER A 109 -8.98 -4.84 -15.98
CA SER A 109 -8.45 -6.15 -16.34
C SER A 109 -8.38 -7.08 -15.13
N GLU A 110 -8.24 -8.36 -15.41
CA GLU A 110 -8.00 -9.36 -14.37
C GLU A 110 -6.57 -9.30 -13.82
N LYS A 111 -5.60 -8.80 -14.61
CA LYS A 111 -4.24 -8.58 -14.11
C LYS A 111 -4.24 -7.65 -12.91
N SER A 112 -3.34 -7.87 -11.99
CA SER A 112 -3.23 -7.08 -10.77
C SER A 112 -1.79 -6.70 -10.42
N LEU A 113 -1.66 -5.63 -9.65
CA LEU A 113 -0.49 -5.30 -8.86
C LEU A 113 -0.81 -5.61 -7.40
N ALA A 114 0.15 -6.14 -6.68
CA ALA A 114 -0.02 -6.46 -5.27
C ALA A 114 0.92 -5.62 -4.40
N PHE A 115 0.43 -5.27 -3.22
CA PHE A 115 1.14 -4.47 -2.22
C PHE A 115 1.03 -5.18 -0.89
N SER A 116 2.15 -5.38 -0.21
CA SER A 116 2.19 -6.11 1.04
C SER A 116 3.16 -5.53 2.06
N ALA A 117 2.94 -5.89 3.32
CA ALA A 117 3.78 -5.63 4.48
C ALA A 117 3.41 -6.65 5.55
N HIS A 118 4.24 -6.89 6.55
CA HIS A 118 3.81 -7.66 7.70
C HIS A 118 3.35 -6.76 8.85
N PHE A 119 2.47 -7.27 9.70
CA PHE A 119 1.94 -6.47 10.81
C PHE A 119 2.24 -7.05 12.19
N ASP A 120 2.72 -8.28 12.28
CA ASP A 120 3.20 -8.81 13.55
C ASP A 120 4.56 -8.23 13.91
N HIS A 121 4.91 -8.32 15.19
CA HIS A 121 6.26 -8.03 15.68
C HIS A 121 6.54 -8.93 16.88
N ILE A 122 7.66 -8.73 17.57
CA ILE A 122 8.21 -9.70 18.53
C ILE A 122 7.59 -9.65 19.92
N GLY A 123 6.70 -8.68 20.20
CA GLY A 123 5.91 -8.65 21.43
C GLY A 123 6.57 -7.89 22.58
N THR A 124 6.64 -8.53 23.75
CA THR A 124 7.21 -7.94 24.95
C THR A 124 8.29 -8.84 25.56
N ASN A 125 9.17 -8.26 26.36
CA ASN A 125 10.13 -9.01 27.16
C ASN A 125 9.85 -8.84 28.67
N ASN A 126 10.61 -9.55 29.52
CA ASN A 126 10.43 -9.52 30.97
C ASN A 126 11.39 -8.54 31.68
N LYS A 127 12.01 -7.59 30.95
CA LYS A 127 12.94 -6.62 31.55
C LYS A 127 12.19 -5.52 32.27
N ALA A 128 12.80 -4.89 33.25
CA ALA A 128 12.28 -3.70 33.91
C ALA A 128 12.43 -2.47 32.98
N GLY A 129 11.54 -1.50 33.11
CA GLY A 129 11.48 -0.32 32.27
C GLY A 129 10.67 -0.57 31.00
N ASP A 130 11.06 0.04 29.91
CA ASP A 130 10.47 -0.22 28.62
C ASP A 130 10.77 -1.65 28.17
N ASN A 131 9.72 -2.41 27.94
CA ASN A 131 9.78 -3.83 27.62
C ASN A 131 8.90 -4.23 26.43
N ILE A 132 8.35 -3.24 25.72
CA ILE A 132 7.51 -3.44 24.55
C ILE A 132 8.34 -3.19 23.31
N TYR A 133 8.31 -4.14 22.40
CA TYR A 133 8.84 -3.97 21.06
C TYR A 133 7.73 -3.41 20.17
N ASN A 134 7.64 -2.08 20.08
CA ASN A 134 6.51 -1.42 19.42
C ASN A 134 6.48 -1.64 17.90
N GLY A 135 7.66 -1.81 17.26
CA GLY A 135 7.76 -2.12 15.84
C GLY A 135 7.19 -1.01 14.95
N ALA A 136 7.65 0.23 15.13
CA ALA A 136 7.19 1.36 14.34
C ALA A 136 7.79 1.35 12.93
N ASP A 137 9.08 1.04 12.82
CA ASP A 137 9.75 0.80 11.54
C ASP A 137 9.44 -0.62 11.08
N ASP A 138 9.56 -1.60 11.95
CA ASP A 138 9.39 -3.04 11.71
C ASP A 138 8.02 -3.57 12.23
N ASP A 139 6.95 -3.70 11.45
CA ASP A 139 6.79 -3.17 10.11
C ASP A 139 5.47 -2.39 10.00
N ALA A 140 5.17 -1.58 11.08
CA ALA A 140 4.04 -0.67 11.02
C ALA A 140 4.21 0.38 9.89
N SER A 141 5.46 0.68 9.51
CA SER A 141 5.78 1.60 8.42
C SER A 141 5.36 1.03 7.06
N GLY A 142 5.67 -0.23 6.80
CA GLY A 142 5.20 -0.93 5.59
C GLY A 142 3.69 -1.07 5.55
N VAL A 143 3.04 -1.44 6.68
CA VAL A 143 1.58 -1.48 6.76
C VAL A 143 0.97 -0.10 6.48
N SER A 144 1.56 0.98 7.00
CA SER A 144 1.10 2.34 6.72
C SER A 144 1.20 2.68 5.23
N THR A 145 2.21 2.15 4.55
CA THR A 145 2.39 2.29 3.10
C THR A 145 1.29 1.54 2.34
N VAL A 146 0.99 0.31 2.71
CA VAL A 146 -0.09 -0.49 2.09
C VAL A 146 -1.45 0.19 2.25
N ILE A 147 -1.78 0.65 3.47
CA ILE A 147 -3.04 1.38 3.74
C ILE A 147 -3.05 2.70 2.98
N GLY A 148 -1.94 3.43 2.99
CA GLY A 148 -1.80 4.68 2.26
C GLY A 148 -2.02 4.54 0.75
N LEU A 149 -1.48 3.50 0.14
CA LEU A 149 -1.75 3.19 -1.26
C LEU A 149 -3.24 2.88 -1.47
N ALA A 150 -3.89 2.15 -0.55
CA ALA A 150 -5.32 1.89 -0.63
C ALA A 150 -6.13 3.20 -0.54
N ASP A 151 -5.76 4.12 0.37
CA ASP A 151 -6.36 5.46 0.49
C ASP A 151 -6.23 6.24 -0.83
N TYR A 152 -5.03 6.26 -1.43
CA TYR A 152 -4.76 6.98 -2.68
C TYR A 152 -5.56 6.45 -3.88
N PHE A 153 -5.69 5.13 -3.98
CA PHE A 153 -6.36 4.50 -5.11
C PHE A 153 -7.86 4.32 -4.92
N LYS A 154 -8.42 4.58 -3.75
CA LYS A 154 -9.82 4.35 -3.40
C LYS A 154 -10.81 4.74 -4.50
N ASP A 155 -10.74 5.96 -4.98
CA ASP A 155 -11.68 6.54 -5.94
C ASP A 155 -11.13 6.59 -7.37
N LYS A 156 -9.92 6.07 -7.60
CA LYS A 156 -9.29 6.07 -8.93
C LYS A 156 -9.76 4.90 -9.79
N LYS A 157 -9.89 5.16 -11.08
CA LYS A 157 -10.06 4.09 -12.08
C LYS A 157 -8.68 3.55 -12.45
N THR A 158 -8.52 2.24 -12.38
CA THR A 158 -7.26 1.54 -12.65
C THR A 158 -7.42 0.55 -13.79
N ASP A 159 -6.37 0.33 -14.57
CA ASP A 159 -6.40 -0.71 -15.60
C ASP A 159 -6.20 -2.09 -14.95
N TYR A 160 -5.17 -2.27 -14.12
CA TYR A 160 -4.98 -3.48 -13.33
C TYR A 160 -5.78 -3.40 -12.02
N SER A 161 -6.23 -4.54 -11.56
CA SER A 161 -6.72 -4.68 -10.19
C SER A 161 -5.57 -4.46 -9.19
N MET A 162 -5.89 -4.09 -7.97
CA MET A 162 -4.91 -3.86 -6.91
C MET A 162 -5.23 -4.75 -5.73
N VAL A 163 -4.27 -5.55 -5.31
CA VAL A 163 -4.38 -6.45 -4.16
C VAL A 163 -3.57 -5.87 -3.02
N PHE A 164 -4.19 -5.69 -1.87
CA PHE A 164 -3.56 -5.16 -0.66
C PHE A 164 -3.53 -6.27 0.38
N MET A 165 -2.35 -6.56 0.92
CA MET A 165 -2.16 -7.65 1.86
C MET A 165 -1.38 -7.17 3.09
N ALA A 166 -1.76 -7.67 4.26
CA ALA A 166 -0.95 -7.55 5.45
C ALA A 166 -0.73 -8.96 6.01
N PHE A 167 0.53 -9.34 6.11
CA PHE A 167 0.93 -10.68 6.56
C PHE A 167 1.12 -10.71 8.06
N ASN A 168 0.94 -11.89 8.62
CA ASN A 168 1.14 -12.18 10.02
C ASN A 168 2.22 -13.26 10.18
N ALA A 169 2.81 -13.34 11.35
CA ALA A 169 3.80 -14.37 11.68
C ALA A 169 5.01 -14.37 10.71
N GLU A 170 5.41 -13.19 10.26
CA GLU A 170 6.66 -12.95 9.54
C GLU A 170 7.86 -13.30 10.44
N GLU A 171 7.86 -12.72 11.64
CA GLU A 171 8.91 -12.78 12.65
C GLU A 171 9.26 -14.19 13.15
N ILE A 172 8.40 -15.14 12.88
CA ILE A 172 8.59 -16.54 13.26
C ILE A 172 8.84 -17.46 12.05
N GLY A 173 9.18 -16.86 10.91
CA GLY A 173 9.63 -17.56 9.70
C GLY A 173 8.68 -17.48 8.53
N LEU A 174 8.11 -16.30 8.22
CA LEU A 174 7.31 -16.01 7.01
C LEU A 174 6.04 -16.90 6.90
N ILE A 175 5.47 -17.27 8.06
CA ILE A 175 4.41 -18.30 8.11
C ILE A 175 3.13 -17.79 7.47
N GLY A 176 2.75 -16.55 7.72
CA GLY A 176 1.51 -15.97 7.21
C GLY A 176 1.54 -15.79 5.70
N SER A 177 2.59 -15.21 5.15
CA SER A 177 2.74 -15.06 3.70
C SER A 177 2.78 -16.42 2.99
N LYS A 178 3.45 -17.42 3.60
CA LYS A 178 3.46 -18.80 3.09
C LYS A 178 2.03 -19.37 3.09
N ALA A 179 1.31 -19.27 4.19
CA ALA A 179 -0.05 -19.78 4.32
C ALA A 179 -0.99 -19.09 3.31
N LEU A 180 -0.80 -17.79 3.06
CA LEU A 180 -1.59 -17.06 2.09
C LEU A 180 -1.26 -17.47 0.64
N ALA A 181 0.03 -17.57 0.30
CA ALA A 181 0.49 -17.97 -1.03
C ALA A 181 0.11 -19.42 -1.38
N ASP A 182 0.01 -20.30 -0.40
CA ASP A 182 -0.39 -21.71 -0.57
C ASP A 182 -1.92 -21.91 -0.52
N ASN A 183 -2.70 -20.88 -0.24
CA ASN A 183 -4.16 -21.00 -0.17
C ASN A 183 -4.77 -21.06 -1.57
N GLU A 184 -5.13 -22.26 -2.01
CA GLU A 184 -5.70 -22.51 -3.34
C GLU A 184 -6.96 -21.69 -3.65
N LYS A 185 -7.74 -21.29 -2.62
CA LYS A 185 -8.93 -20.44 -2.80
C LYS A 185 -8.57 -19.04 -3.30
N LEU A 186 -7.31 -18.62 -3.13
CA LEU A 186 -6.79 -17.34 -3.60
C LEU A 186 -6.15 -17.42 -5.00
N ASN A 187 -5.98 -18.60 -5.58
CA ASN A 187 -5.43 -18.76 -6.92
C ASN A 187 -6.11 -17.87 -7.98
N PRO A 188 -7.45 -17.67 -7.98
CA PRO A 188 -8.08 -16.76 -8.93
C PRO A 188 -7.60 -15.31 -8.85
N VAL A 189 -7.11 -14.89 -7.67
CA VAL A 189 -6.52 -13.55 -7.46
C VAL A 189 -5.02 -13.58 -7.75
N PHE A 190 -4.29 -14.54 -7.20
CA PHE A 190 -2.83 -14.56 -7.19
C PHE A 190 -2.23 -14.93 -8.55
N ASN A 191 -2.85 -15.80 -9.32
CA ASN A 191 -2.39 -16.14 -10.67
C ASN A 191 -2.41 -14.95 -11.64
N ASN A 192 -3.07 -13.87 -11.26
CA ASN A 192 -3.16 -12.65 -12.06
C ASN A 192 -2.22 -11.53 -11.57
N ILE A 193 -1.44 -11.77 -10.51
CA ILE A 193 -0.48 -10.77 -10.00
C ILE A 193 0.69 -10.65 -10.99
N SER A 194 0.85 -9.48 -11.56
CA SER A 194 1.96 -9.15 -12.45
C SER A 194 3.23 -8.77 -11.67
N ALA A 195 3.07 -8.11 -10.54
CA ALA A 195 4.15 -7.78 -9.62
C ALA A 195 3.62 -7.55 -8.20
N LEU A 196 4.42 -7.88 -7.21
CA LEU A 196 4.19 -7.64 -5.80
C LEU A 196 5.29 -6.73 -5.25
N PHE A 197 4.88 -5.62 -4.67
CA PHE A 197 5.68 -4.69 -3.90
C PHE A 197 5.53 -5.06 -2.42
N ASN A 198 6.54 -5.65 -1.82
CA ASN A 198 6.57 -5.89 -0.39
C ASN A 198 7.30 -4.73 0.29
N PHE A 199 6.64 -4.03 1.17
CA PHE A 199 7.21 -2.89 1.87
C PHE A 199 7.70 -3.34 3.23
N GLU A 200 8.94 -2.94 3.57
CA GLU A 200 9.67 -3.46 4.72
C GLU A 200 10.53 -2.36 5.31
N MET A 201 10.29 -1.95 6.56
CA MET A 201 11.09 -0.97 7.29
C MET A 201 11.36 0.30 6.47
N LEU A 202 10.35 1.18 6.36
CA LEU A 202 10.39 2.41 5.56
C LEU A 202 10.43 3.70 6.40
N ALA A 203 10.46 3.60 7.75
CA ALA A 203 10.30 4.76 8.61
C ALA A 203 11.57 5.58 8.82
N THR A 204 12.75 5.06 8.48
CA THR A 204 14.01 5.75 8.64
C THR A 204 14.61 6.19 7.31
N GLU A 205 15.48 7.20 7.33
CA GLU A 205 16.11 7.70 6.10
C GLU A 205 17.10 6.66 5.55
N SER A 206 17.00 6.40 4.25
CA SER A 206 17.91 5.52 3.53
C SER A 206 19.36 6.06 3.54
N GLN A 207 20.35 5.15 3.46
CA GLN A 207 21.74 5.55 3.23
C GLN A 207 21.94 6.34 1.93
N PHE A 208 20.98 6.27 1.02
CA PHE A 208 20.98 7.02 -0.25
C PHE A 208 20.30 8.39 -0.12
N GLY A 209 19.85 8.77 1.08
CA GLY A 209 19.17 10.03 1.36
C GLY A 209 17.63 9.92 1.31
N LYS A 210 16.98 11.08 1.38
CA LYS A 210 15.52 11.19 1.36
C LYS A 210 14.93 10.81 0.00
N ASN A 211 13.71 10.33 0.05
CA ASN A 211 12.95 9.91 -1.14
C ASN A 211 13.66 8.82 -1.97
N ALA A 212 14.54 8.06 -1.33
CA ALA A 212 15.29 6.97 -1.91
C ALA A 212 15.03 5.69 -1.13
N VAL A 213 14.84 4.60 -1.84
CA VAL A 213 14.66 3.25 -1.31
C VAL A 213 15.64 2.31 -1.98
N PHE A 214 15.82 1.12 -1.44
CA PHE A 214 16.46 0.02 -2.17
C PHE A 214 15.49 -1.14 -2.35
N MET A 215 15.77 -1.96 -3.35
CA MET A 215 15.01 -3.17 -3.66
C MET A 215 15.89 -4.39 -3.46
N THR A 216 15.40 -5.37 -2.70
CA THR A 216 16.12 -6.62 -2.52
C THR A 216 15.95 -7.51 -3.75
N GLY A 217 17.04 -8.16 -4.18
CA GLY A 217 17.03 -9.04 -5.35
C GLY A 217 16.81 -8.32 -6.68
N ASP A 218 17.18 -7.04 -6.76
CA ASP A 218 17.11 -6.23 -7.99
C ASP A 218 17.84 -6.92 -9.16
N GLU A 219 18.90 -7.65 -8.87
CA GLU A 219 19.65 -8.41 -9.87
C GLU A 219 18.88 -9.58 -10.53
N PHE A 220 17.70 -9.94 -10.02
CA PHE A 220 16.90 -11.08 -10.51
C PHE A 220 15.82 -10.71 -11.50
N SER A 221 15.45 -9.41 -11.63
CA SER A 221 14.38 -8.97 -12.52
C SER A 221 14.67 -7.58 -13.10
N ASP A 222 13.80 -7.12 -14.01
CA ASP A 222 13.80 -5.76 -14.55
C ASP A 222 12.86 -4.81 -13.77
N PHE A 223 12.43 -5.20 -12.58
CA PHE A 223 11.35 -4.51 -11.87
C PHE A 223 11.76 -3.12 -11.36
N ASP A 224 12.96 -2.98 -10.79
CA ASP A 224 13.52 -1.71 -10.33
C ASP A 224 13.74 -0.73 -11.50
N GLU A 225 14.23 -1.22 -12.65
CA GLU A 225 14.41 -0.43 -13.87
C GLU A 225 13.07 0.13 -14.36
N LEU A 226 12.00 -0.70 -14.37
CA LEU A 226 10.65 -0.29 -14.74
C LEU A 226 10.06 0.73 -13.77
N ILE A 227 10.28 0.57 -12.45
CA ILE A 227 9.87 1.56 -11.45
C ILE A 227 10.63 2.87 -11.70
N ASN A 228 11.96 2.84 -11.82
CA ASN A 228 12.79 4.02 -12.01
C ASN A 228 12.46 4.78 -13.29
N ALA A 229 12.14 4.08 -14.38
CA ALA A 229 11.73 4.69 -15.66
C ALA A 229 10.40 5.48 -15.55
N ASN A 230 9.58 5.18 -14.55
CA ASN A 230 8.28 5.81 -14.31
C ASN A 230 8.24 6.65 -13.04
N ALA A 231 9.32 6.66 -12.26
CA ALA A 231 9.40 7.35 -10.99
C ALA A 231 9.11 8.85 -11.12
N VAL A 232 8.52 9.42 -10.08
CA VAL A 232 8.13 10.84 -10.04
C VAL A 232 8.80 11.54 -8.85
N ASN A 233 8.89 12.86 -8.95
CA ASN A 233 9.33 13.76 -7.86
C ASN A 233 10.66 13.32 -7.21
N GLY A 234 11.56 12.70 -7.99
CA GLY A 234 12.87 12.28 -7.51
C GLY A 234 12.87 10.99 -6.69
N LEU A 235 11.76 10.23 -6.65
CA LEU A 235 11.78 8.88 -6.10
C LEU A 235 12.83 8.04 -6.83
N LYS A 236 13.68 7.35 -6.08
CA LYS A 236 14.72 6.49 -6.63
C LYS A 236 14.74 5.15 -5.94
N VAL A 237 14.68 4.08 -6.73
CA VAL A 237 14.91 2.71 -6.28
C VAL A 237 16.37 2.37 -6.61
N HIS A 238 17.14 2.06 -5.58
CA HIS A 238 18.54 1.65 -5.68
C HIS A 238 18.64 0.13 -5.56
N SER A 239 19.75 -0.41 -6.01
CA SER A 239 20.13 -1.80 -5.78
C SER A 239 20.33 -2.07 -4.28
N ASP A 240 20.11 -3.33 -3.86
CA ASP A 240 20.36 -3.78 -2.49
C ASP A 240 21.83 -3.56 -2.09
N PRO A 241 22.13 -2.69 -1.14
CA PRO A 241 23.48 -2.45 -0.68
C PRO A 241 23.99 -3.54 0.28
N TYR A 242 23.13 -4.48 0.66
CA TYR A 242 23.38 -5.52 1.67
C TYR A 242 23.34 -6.93 1.06
N GLN A 243 23.74 -7.11 -0.19
CA GLN A 243 23.67 -8.39 -0.92
C GLN A 243 24.24 -9.56 -0.14
N GLY A 244 25.31 -9.35 0.66
CA GLY A 244 25.90 -10.38 1.54
C GLY A 244 24.95 -10.87 2.66
N GLN A 245 23.89 -10.13 2.98
CA GLN A 245 22.89 -10.49 3.98
C GLN A 245 21.72 -11.29 3.40
N GLN A 246 21.64 -11.41 2.07
CA GLN A 246 20.61 -12.15 1.35
C GLN A 246 19.18 -11.73 1.73
N LEU A 247 18.93 -10.42 1.86
CA LEU A 247 17.65 -9.88 2.33
C LEU A 247 16.47 -10.29 1.44
N PHE A 248 16.70 -10.53 0.15
CA PHE A 248 15.68 -11.03 -0.78
C PHE A 248 14.98 -12.31 -0.30
N TYR A 249 15.71 -13.18 0.41
CA TYR A 249 15.20 -14.46 0.92
C TYR A 249 14.68 -14.38 2.36
N ARG A 250 14.66 -13.22 2.97
CA ARG A 250 14.40 -13.04 4.40
C ARG A 250 13.12 -12.30 4.72
N SER A 251 12.31 -11.93 3.70
CA SER A 251 11.03 -11.30 3.90
C SER A 251 9.92 -11.97 3.07
N ASP A 252 8.69 -11.58 3.27
CA ASP A 252 7.47 -12.22 2.79
C ASP A 252 7.36 -12.38 1.26
N ASN A 253 8.05 -11.52 0.50
CA ASN A 253 8.12 -11.60 -0.95
C ASN A 253 8.49 -13.01 -1.44
N VAL A 254 9.35 -13.70 -0.69
CA VAL A 254 9.94 -14.98 -1.09
C VAL A 254 8.89 -16.08 -1.34
N ASN A 255 7.80 -16.09 -0.58
CA ASN A 255 6.74 -17.08 -0.76
C ASN A 255 5.95 -16.87 -2.06
N PHE A 256 5.94 -15.66 -2.60
CA PHE A 256 5.38 -15.35 -3.91
C PHE A 256 6.38 -15.59 -5.04
N VAL A 257 7.69 -15.38 -4.80
CA VAL A 257 8.76 -15.78 -5.72
C VAL A 257 8.68 -17.28 -6.01
N LYS A 258 8.48 -18.13 -5.00
CA LYS A 258 8.26 -19.59 -5.17
C LYS A 258 7.07 -19.92 -6.06
N LYS A 259 6.07 -19.03 -6.16
CA LYS A 259 4.94 -19.14 -7.09
C LYS A 259 5.23 -18.49 -8.46
N LYS A 260 6.48 -18.06 -8.70
CA LYS A 260 6.93 -17.39 -9.93
C LYS A 260 6.24 -16.04 -10.16
N ILE A 261 5.73 -15.42 -9.12
CA ILE A 261 5.24 -14.04 -9.13
C ILE A 261 6.44 -13.13 -8.93
N ILE A 262 6.57 -12.09 -9.76
CA ILE A 262 7.58 -11.05 -9.53
C ILE A 262 7.30 -10.39 -8.18
N ALA A 263 8.20 -10.56 -7.22
CA ALA A 263 8.00 -10.09 -5.85
C ALA A 263 9.34 -9.67 -5.23
N HIS A 264 9.42 -8.44 -4.79
CA HIS A 264 10.63 -7.88 -4.17
C HIS A 264 10.26 -7.07 -2.94
N SER A 265 11.14 -7.07 -1.93
CA SER A 265 11.01 -6.17 -0.79
C SER A 265 11.67 -4.84 -1.10
N ILE A 266 11.01 -3.77 -0.66
CA ILE A 266 11.43 -2.38 -0.83
C ILE A 266 11.58 -1.79 0.55
N SER A 267 12.77 -1.24 0.84
CA SER A 267 13.12 -0.75 2.17
C SER A 267 13.92 0.54 2.11
N THR A 268 13.96 1.25 3.24
CA THR A 268 14.89 2.36 3.48
C THR A 268 15.93 2.05 4.53
N VAL A 269 15.75 1.00 5.31
CA VAL A 269 16.58 0.72 6.50
C VAL A 269 18.09 0.68 6.19
N ASP A 270 18.88 1.43 6.94
CA ASP A 270 20.33 1.29 6.91
C ASP A 270 20.76 0.20 7.93
N MET A 271 20.89 -1.03 7.45
CA MET A 271 21.23 -2.20 8.27
C MET A 271 22.55 -2.04 9.05
N ASN A 272 23.42 -1.13 8.65
CA ASN A 272 24.66 -0.84 9.36
C ASN A 272 24.46 0.11 10.56
N LYS A 273 23.32 0.81 10.61
CA LYS A 273 22.98 1.81 11.64
C LYS A 273 21.69 1.52 12.39
N ALA A 274 20.90 0.55 11.96
CA ALA A 274 19.59 0.23 12.52
C ALA A 274 19.69 -0.42 13.90
N THR A 275 20.09 0.37 14.90
CA THR A 275 20.16 -0.08 16.31
C THR A 275 18.77 -0.30 16.93
N HIS A 276 17.72 0.11 16.24
CA HIS A 276 16.32 -0.11 16.61
C HIS A 276 15.78 -1.46 16.13
N TYR A 277 16.43 -2.09 15.15
CA TYR A 277 15.98 -3.39 14.63
C TYR A 277 15.87 -4.43 15.75
N HIS A 278 14.66 -4.98 15.96
CA HIS A 278 14.33 -5.90 17.06
C HIS A 278 14.69 -5.36 18.45
N ALA A 279 14.50 -4.07 18.68
CA ALA A 279 14.80 -3.40 19.94
C ALA A 279 13.61 -2.54 20.42
N VAL A 280 13.53 -2.29 21.72
CA VAL A 280 12.42 -1.51 22.33
C VAL A 280 12.38 -0.04 21.89
N ASN A 281 13.45 0.47 21.32
CA ASN A 281 13.50 1.82 20.76
C ASN A 281 13.02 1.90 19.29
N ASP A 282 12.46 0.81 18.74
CA ASP A 282 11.69 0.88 17.50
C ASP A 282 10.29 1.39 17.79
N ASP A 283 10.19 2.67 18.05
CA ASP A 283 8.94 3.35 18.37
C ASP A 283 8.68 4.57 17.47
N ILE A 284 7.56 5.25 17.67
CA ILE A 284 7.14 6.40 16.83
C ILE A 284 8.18 7.54 16.79
N ASN A 285 9.08 7.64 17.77
CA ASN A 285 10.06 8.74 17.86
C ASN A 285 11.15 8.65 16.81
N ILE A 286 11.43 7.46 16.25
CA ILE A 286 12.44 7.29 15.20
C ILE A 286 11.89 7.54 13.79
N VAL A 287 10.58 7.68 13.63
CA VAL A 287 9.90 7.76 12.34
C VAL A 287 10.14 9.11 11.68
N ASP A 288 10.82 9.12 10.53
CA ASP A 288 10.82 10.28 9.62
C ASP A 288 9.51 10.32 8.81
N ALA A 289 8.45 10.75 9.49
CA ALA A 289 7.10 10.76 8.93
C ALA A 289 6.97 11.61 7.65
N GLU A 290 7.77 12.65 7.50
CA GLU A 290 7.75 13.49 6.30
C GLU A 290 8.34 12.74 5.11
N ASN A 291 9.51 12.12 5.30
CA ASN A 291 10.14 11.34 4.24
C ASN A 291 9.28 10.12 3.84
N LEU A 292 8.76 9.39 4.83
CA LEU A 292 7.87 8.25 4.57
C LEU A 292 6.61 8.67 3.80
N THR A 293 5.97 9.79 4.19
CA THR A 293 4.80 10.32 3.48
C THR A 293 5.14 10.68 2.04
N ASN A 294 6.30 11.28 1.79
CA ASN A 294 6.77 11.60 0.45
C ASN A 294 7.02 10.32 -0.37
N ILE A 295 7.64 9.31 0.22
CA ILE A 295 7.87 8.00 -0.41
C ILE A 295 6.53 7.37 -0.80
N ILE A 296 5.55 7.29 0.12
CA ILE A 296 4.23 6.72 -0.16
C ILE A 296 3.54 7.45 -1.32
N ASN A 297 3.49 8.78 -1.28
CA ASN A 297 2.84 9.58 -2.32
C ASN A 297 3.54 9.44 -3.68
N ASN A 298 4.86 9.36 -3.69
CA ASN A 298 5.62 9.22 -4.91
C ASN A 298 5.52 7.80 -5.48
N PHE A 299 5.50 6.76 -4.63
CA PHE A 299 5.15 5.40 -5.07
C PHE A 299 3.74 5.36 -5.63
N ALA A 300 2.74 5.94 -4.95
CA ALA A 300 1.36 5.97 -5.43
C ALA A 300 1.25 6.56 -6.85
N LYS A 301 1.90 7.70 -7.10
CA LYS A 301 1.94 8.34 -8.43
C LYS A 301 2.74 7.52 -9.45
N THR A 302 3.82 6.88 -9.04
CA THR A 302 4.62 6.01 -9.89
C THR A 302 3.82 4.76 -10.29
N ILE A 303 3.16 4.12 -9.32
CA ILE A 303 2.27 2.98 -9.55
C ILE A 303 1.11 3.36 -10.48
N GLU A 304 0.57 4.57 -10.36
CA GLU A 304 -0.47 5.06 -11.29
C GLU A 304 0.03 5.06 -12.74
N LYS A 305 1.29 5.45 -12.99
CA LYS A 305 1.90 5.35 -14.33
C LYS A 305 2.17 3.91 -14.76
N LEU A 306 2.59 3.05 -13.83
CA LEU A 306 2.83 1.62 -14.09
C LEU A 306 1.53 0.85 -14.33
N ASN A 307 0.40 1.34 -13.81
CA ASN A 307 -0.89 0.69 -13.92
C ASN A 307 -1.46 0.80 -15.35
N THR A 308 -0.75 0.24 -16.31
CA THR A 308 -1.08 0.21 -17.72
C THR A 308 -0.95 -1.21 -18.27
N LYS A 309 -1.61 -1.47 -19.39
CA LYS A 309 -1.58 -2.78 -20.06
C LYS A 309 -0.19 -3.26 -20.49
N ASN A 310 0.79 -2.35 -20.55
CA ASN A 310 2.15 -2.63 -21.00
C ASN A 310 3.13 -2.94 -19.84
N PHE A 311 2.67 -2.90 -18.60
CA PHE A 311 3.51 -3.22 -17.45
C PHE A 311 3.65 -4.74 -17.31
N THR A 312 4.79 -5.27 -17.69
CA THR A 312 5.08 -6.71 -17.72
C THR A 312 6.50 -7.00 -17.24
N PRO A 313 6.78 -6.83 -15.93
CA PRO A 313 8.10 -7.14 -15.39
C PRO A 313 8.42 -8.63 -15.54
N LYS A 314 9.72 -8.96 -15.59
CA LYS A 314 10.19 -10.31 -15.82
C LYS A 314 11.37 -10.65 -14.92
N TYR A 315 11.39 -11.87 -14.42
CA TYR A 315 12.62 -12.47 -13.90
C TYR A 315 13.59 -12.77 -15.03
N ASN A 316 14.87 -12.71 -14.73
CA ASN A 316 15.96 -13.19 -15.58
C ASN A 316 16.40 -14.59 -15.12
N ASP A 317 17.39 -15.16 -15.83
CA ASP A 317 17.87 -16.54 -15.60
C ASP A 317 18.67 -16.72 -14.30
N LYS A 318 18.93 -15.65 -13.55
CA LYS A 318 19.71 -15.73 -12.29
C LYS A 318 18.84 -16.11 -11.09
N VAL A 319 17.51 -15.91 -11.18
CA VAL A 319 16.62 -16.24 -10.08
C VAL A 319 16.55 -17.74 -9.85
N ASN A 320 16.71 -18.14 -8.60
CA ASN A 320 16.43 -19.52 -8.18
C ASN A 320 15.02 -19.54 -7.55
N PHE A 321 14.18 -20.48 -7.96
CA PHE A 321 12.83 -20.66 -7.39
C PHE A 321 12.77 -21.82 -6.39
N ASP A 322 13.82 -22.64 -6.31
CA ASP A 322 13.92 -23.84 -5.47
C ASP A 322 14.83 -23.57 -4.25
N PHE A 323 14.30 -22.87 -3.22
CA PHE A 323 15.03 -22.55 -1.98
C PHE A 323 14.15 -22.68 -0.73
#